data_dc9e50bf50a40554daba7773db1fa0f7
#
_entry.id   dc9e50bf50a40554daba7773db1fa0f7
#
_cell.length_a   1.000
_cell.length_b   1.000
_cell.length_c   1.000
_cell.angle_alpha   90.00
_cell.angle_beta   90.00
_cell.angle_gamma   90.00
#
_symmetry.space_group_name_H-M   'P 1'
#
loop_
_entity.id
_entity.type
_entity.pdbx_description
1 polymer ?
#
loop_
_entity_poly.entity_id
_entity_poly.type
_entity_poly.pdbx_seq_one_letter_code
_entity_poly.pdbx_strand_id
1 'polypeptide(L)'
;GQRGVRTICQNCKKERTLNDEELASLKELIPDVSDKTKTFYIGAGCEKCGNSGYEGRIGIREVLEITDKIRDLIMSRANATQIKDEAVKNGMTTMLQDGLDKAKQGITTIEEVLRIIHE
;
A
#
# COMPACT_ATOMS: atom_id res chain seq x y z
N GLY A 1 -13.11 0.02 -1.02
CA GLY A 1 -12.75 0.76 -2.20
C GLY A 1 -11.51 0.24 -2.89
N GLN A 2 -11.30 0.75 -4.07
CA GLN A 2 -10.16 0.42 -4.91
C GLN A 2 -9.60 1.70 -5.52
N ARG A 3 -8.28 1.84 -5.53
CA ARG A 3 -7.62 2.97 -6.19
C ARG A 3 -6.50 2.45 -7.07
N GLY A 4 -6.25 3.13 -8.18
CA GLY A 4 -5.25 2.73 -9.15
C GLY A 4 -3.87 3.33 -8.87
N VAL A 5 -2.85 2.49 -8.94
CA VAL A 5 -1.45 2.92 -8.92
C VAL A 5 -0.78 2.50 -10.22
N ARG A 6 0.22 3.25 -10.63
CA ARG A 6 1.03 2.88 -11.81
C ARG A 6 1.98 1.75 -11.42
N THR A 7 2.17 0.79 -12.33
CA THR A 7 3.11 -0.31 -12.11
C THR A 7 4.48 0.05 -12.66
N ILE A 8 5.53 -0.46 -12.01
CA ILE A 8 6.92 -0.22 -12.42
C ILE A 8 7.20 -0.92 -13.75
N CYS A 9 7.85 -0.20 -14.67
CA CYS A 9 8.33 -0.78 -15.92
C CYS A 9 9.35 -1.89 -15.62
N GLN A 10 9.07 -3.10 -16.07
CA GLN A 10 9.93 -4.26 -15.80
C GLN A 10 11.27 -4.18 -16.53
N ASN A 11 11.33 -3.42 -17.64
CA ASN A 11 12.55 -3.29 -18.41
C ASN A 11 13.62 -2.44 -17.71
N CYS A 12 13.21 -1.45 -16.91
CA CYS A 12 14.16 -0.56 -16.23
C CYS A 12 14.02 -0.57 -14.70
N LYS A 13 13.32 -1.56 -14.17
CA LYS A 13 13.14 -1.73 -12.72
C LYS A 13 14.48 -1.95 -12.02
N LYS A 14 14.69 -1.26 -10.91
CA LYS A 14 15.87 -1.43 -10.06
C LYS A 14 15.51 -1.26 -8.59
N GLU A 15 16.36 -1.78 -7.71
CA GLU A 15 16.20 -1.64 -6.27
C GLU A 15 16.47 -0.19 -5.83
N ARG A 16 15.73 0.23 -4.82
CA ARG A 16 15.95 1.49 -4.13
C ARG A 16 15.89 1.23 -2.63
N THR A 17 16.97 1.55 -1.93
CA THR A 17 17.00 1.41 -0.47
C THR A 17 16.60 2.73 0.17
N LEU A 18 15.62 2.69 1.08
CA LEU A 18 15.23 3.87 1.84
C LEU A 18 16.32 4.27 2.82
N ASN A 19 16.56 5.58 2.96
CA ASN A 19 17.43 6.08 4.01
C ASN A 19 16.68 6.10 5.35
N ASP A 20 17.39 6.43 6.45
CA ASP A 20 16.79 6.40 7.78
C ASP A 20 15.64 7.40 7.95
N GLU A 21 15.71 8.56 7.31
CA GLU A 21 14.65 9.58 7.34
C GLU A 21 13.39 9.10 6.62
N GLU A 22 13.56 8.52 5.46
CA GLU A 22 12.44 7.96 4.68
C GLU A 22 11.78 6.82 5.42
N LEU A 23 12.58 5.95 6.03
CA LEU A 23 12.07 4.83 6.83
C LEU A 23 11.30 5.33 8.06
N ALA A 24 11.82 6.34 8.75
CA ALA A 24 11.14 6.94 9.89
C ALA A 24 9.78 7.54 9.50
N SER A 25 9.71 8.22 8.36
CA SER A 25 8.47 8.77 7.84
C SER A 25 7.47 7.67 7.50
N LEU A 26 7.93 6.58 6.92
CA LEU A 26 7.08 5.44 6.60
C LEU A 26 6.51 4.78 7.86
N LYS A 27 7.33 4.66 8.92
CA LYS A 27 6.90 4.10 10.20
C LYS A 27 5.83 4.93 10.90
N GLU A 28 5.81 6.24 10.69
CA GLU A 28 4.76 7.09 11.24
C GLU A 28 3.39 6.73 10.64
N LEU A 29 3.36 6.38 9.36
CA LEU A 29 2.15 6.00 8.66
C LEU A 29 1.77 4.54 8.90
N ILE A 30 2.77 3.67 9.00
CA ILE A 30 2.59 2.23 9.21
C ILE A 30 3.49 1.81 10.38
N PRO A 31 2.99 1.87 11.62
CA PRO A 31 3.81 1.56 12.80
C PRO A 31 4.41 0.15 12.81
N ASP A 32 3.78 -0.79 12.11
CA ASP A 32 4.22 -2.18 12.05
C ASP A 32 5.37 -2.43 11.06
N VAL A 33 5.79 -1.39 10.33
CA VAL A 33 6.92 -1.52 9.41
C VAL A 33 8.20 -1.80 10.19
N SER A 34 8.86 -2.90 9.81
CA SER A 34 10.12 -3.31 10.42
C SER A 34 11.27 -2.42 9.94
N ASP A 35 12.28 -2.20 10.80
CA ASP A 35 13.54 -1.56 10.42
C ASP A 35 14.26 -2.29 9.28
N LYS A 36 13.90 -3.55 9.06
CA LYS A 36 14.46 -4.37 7.99
C LYS A 36 13.76 -4.14 6.66
N THR A 37 12.62 -3.45 6.64
CA THR A 37 11.84 -3.17 5.44
C THR A 37 12.35 -1.89 4.78
N LYS A 38 13.53 -1.96 4.17
CA LYS A 38 14.20 -0.81 3.55
C LYS A 38 14.27 -0.88 2.03
N THR A 39 14.14 -2.08 1.47
CA THR A 39 14.30 -2.29 0.03
C THR A 39 12.97 -2.19 -0.69
N PHE A 40 12.90 -1.23 -1.58
CA PHE A 40 11.79 -1.01 -2.50
C PHE A 40 12.33 -0.95 -3.91
N TYR A 41 11.52 -0.53 -4.85
CA TYR A 41 11.88 -0.56 -6.27
C TYR A 41 11.41 0.70 -6.97
N ILE A 42 12.12 1.08 -8.03
CA ILE A 42 11.75 2.18 -8.92
C ILE A 42 12.01 1.76 -10.37
N GLY A 43 11.41 2.47 -11.30
CA GLY A 43 11.78 2.42 -12.70
C GLY A 43 12.77 3.53 -13.01
N ALA A 44 13.95 3.17 -13.54
CA ALA A 44 14.97 4.16 -13.85
C ALA A 44 14.58 5.07 -15.01
N GLY A 45 13.65 4.63 -15.84
CA GLY A 45 13.30 5.27 -17.10
C GLY A 45 14.03 4.61 -18.26
N CYS A 46 13.31 4.27 -19.30
CA CYS A 46 13.87 3.67 -20.52
C CYS A 46 12.96 3.99 -21.70
N GLU A 47 13.41 3.66 -22.90
CA GLU A 47 12.63 3.87 -24.13
C GLU A 47 11.28 3.17 -24.08
N LYS A 48 11.23 1.97 -23.53
CA LYS A 48 10.01 1.15 -23.49
C LYS A 48 8.89 1.81 -22.69
N CYS A 49 9.21 2.52 -21.62
CA CYS A 49 8.23 3.21 -20.79
C CYS A 49 8.14 4.72 -21.06
N GLY A 50 8.79 5.20 -22.12
CA GLY A 50 8.84 6.63 -22.45
C GLY A 50 9.58 7.44 -21.38
N ASN A 51 10.58 6.84 -20.76
CA ASN A 51 11.40 7.43 -19.69
C ASN A 51 10.64 7.77 -18.39
N SER A 52 9.42 7.25 -18.24
CA SER A 52 8.61 7.49 -17.04
C SER A 52 8.97 6.59 -15.86
N GLY A 53 9.52 5.42 -16.14
CA GLY A 53 9.73 4.38 -15.13
C GLY A 53 8.49 3.53 -14.84
N TYR A 54 7.36 3.82 -15.47
CA TYR A 54 6.09 3.14 -15.25
C TYR A 54 5.50 2.60 -16.53
N GLU A 55 4.84 1.45 -16.44
CA GLU A 55 4.10 0.84 -17.52
C GLU A 55 2.93 0.04 -16.96
N GLY A 56 1.71 0.45 -17.26
CA GLY A 56 0.50 -0.19 -16.78
C GLY A 56 0.01 0.33 -15.44
N ARG A 57 -1.09 -0.24 -14.97
CA ARG A 57 -1.74 0.13 -13.71
C ARG A 57 -2.28 -1.11 -13.01
N ILE A 58 -2.41 -1.02 -11.69
CA ILE A 58 -3.02 -2.06 -10.86
C ILE A 58 -3.84 -1.38 -9.77
N GLY A 59 -4.89 -2.05 -9.31
CA GLY A 59 -5.69 -1.54 -8.19
C GLY A 59 -5.11 -1.95 -6.85
N ILE A 60 -5.19 -1.07 -5.87
CA ILE A 60 -4.99 -1.42 -4.46
C ILE A 60 -6.32 -1.28 -3.73
N ARG A 61 -6.55 -2.12 -2.73
CA ARG A 61 -7.87 -2.31 -2.11
C ARG A 61 -7.80 -2.46 -0.62
N GLU A 62 -8.93 -2.13 0.01
CA GLU A 62 -9.21 -2.61 1.36
C GLU A 62 -9.98 -3.92 1.24
N VAL A 63 -9.59 -4.91 2.03
CA VAL A 63 -10.25 -6.20 2.10
C VAL A 63 -10.82 -6.38 3.50
N LEU A 64 -12.13 -6.47 3.59
CA LEU A 64 -12.86 -6.66 4.83
C LEU A 64 -13.53 -8.03 4.84
N GLU A 65 -13.20 -8.86 5.83
CA GLU A 65 -13.90 -10.11 6.08
C GLU A 65 -15.05 -9.84 7.05
N ILE A 66 -16.27 -10.25 6.66
CA ILE A 66 -17.45 -10.07 7.50
C ILE A 66 -17.52 -11.25 8.48
N THR A 67 -17.00 -11.02 9.69
CA THR A 67 -17.11 -11.98 10.80
C THR A 67 -18.43 -11.77 11.54
N ASP A 68 -18.80 -12.71 12.43
CA ASP A 68 -20.00 -12.57 13.25
C ASP A 68 -19.94 -11.30 14.10
N LYS A 69 -18.78 -10.98 14.65
CA LYS A 69 -18.58 -9.76 15.46
C LYS A 69 -18.73 -8.48 14.64
N ILE A 70 -18.20 -8.45 13.42
CA ILE A 70 -18.40 -7.32 12.50
C ILE A 70 -19.88 -7.16 12.17
N ARG A 71 -20.57 -8.27 11.89
CA ARG A 71 -22.01 -8.26 11.64
C ARG A 71 -22.79 -7.68 12.83
N ASP A 72 -22.45 -8.11 14.04
CA ASP A 72 -23.11 -7.62 15.26
C ASP A 72 -22.91 -6.11 15.44
N LEU A 73 -21.69 -5.61 15.15
CA LEU A 73 -21.41 -4.18 15.22
C LEU A 73 -22.24 -3.39 14.20
N ILE A 74 -22.37 -3.92 13.00
CA ILE A 74 -23.19 -3.30 11.94
C ILE A 74 -24.66 -3.27 12.38
N MET A 75 -25.16 -4.38 12.88
CA MET A 75 -26.57 -4.50 13.29
C MET A 75 -26.89 -3.64 14.51
N SER A 76 -25.93 -3.41 15.38
CA SER A 76 -26.10 -2.52 16.56
C SER A 76 -25.86 -1.04 16.22
N ARG A 77 -25.64 -0.72 14.95
CA ARG A 77 -25.39 0.63 14.48
C ARG A 77 -24.13 1.28 15.08
N ALA A 78 -23.11 0.46 15.31
CA ALA A 78 -21.80 0.97 15.73
C ALA A 78 -21.26 1.95 14.68
N ASN A 79 -20.43 2.91 15.11
CA ASN A 79 -19.86 3.88 14.18
C ASN A 79 -18.78 3.25 13.29
N ALA A 80 -18.42 3.94 12.21
CA ALA A 80 -17.45 3.45 11.24
C ALA A 80 -16.09 3.14 11.88
N THR A 81 -15.65 3.92 12.84
CA THR A 81 -14.38 3.72 13.56
C THR A 81 -14.38 2.41 14.33
N GLN A 82 -15.47 2.11 15.05
CA GLN A 82 -15.59 0.86 15.79
C GLN A 82 -15.56 -0.36 14.88
N ILE A 83 -16.26 -0.29 13.73
CA ILE A 83 -16.29 -1.36 12.75
C ILE A 83 -14.90 -1.57 12.15
N LYS A 84 -14.22 -0.49 11.77
CA LYS A 84 -12.88 -0.54 11.19
C LYS A 84 -11.86 -1.10 12.17
N ASP A 85 -11.89 -0.67 13.43
CA ASP A 85 -10.97 -1.16 14.46
C ASP A 85 -11.11 -2.66 14.66
N GLU A 86 -12.34 -3.16 14.72
CA GLU A 86 -12.59 -4.59 14.84
C GLU A 86 -12.15 -5.35 13.57
N ALA A 87 -12.40 -4.78 12.39
CA ALA A 87 -11.99 -5.37 11.12
C ALA A 87 -10.47 -5.53 11.05
N VAL A 88 -9.72 -4.49 11.41
CA VAL A 88 -8.26 -4.52 11.43
C VAL A 88 -7.75 -5.57 12.41
N LYS A 89 -8.39 -5.66 13.58
CA LYS A 89 -8.07 -6.66 14.60
C LYS A 89 -8.24 -8.09 14.09
N ASN A 90 -9.19 -8.30 13.18
CA ASN A 90 -9.48 -9.61 12.57
C ASN A 90 -8.78 -9.83 11.23
N GLY A 91 -7.76 -9.04 10.92
CA GLY A 91 -6.93 -9.25 9.74
C GLY A 91 -7.37 -8.52 8.47
N MET A 92 -8.24 -7.50 8.59
CA MET A 92 -8.54 -6.66 7.44
C MET A 92 -7.25 -6.04 6.90
N THR A 93 -7.05 -6.16 5.59
CA THR A 93 -5.95 -5.48 4.91
C THR A 93 -6.39 -4.08 4.51
N THR A 94 -5.74 -3.06 5.05
CA THR A 94 -6.01 -1.68 4.65
C THR A 94 -5.44 -1.40 3.27
N MET A 95 -5.96 -0.36 2.60
CA MET A 95 -5.43 0.07 1.31
C MET A 95 -3.93 0.39 1.39
N LEU A 96 -3.50 1.04 2.48
CA LEU A 96 -2.10 1.36 2.72
C LEU A 96 -1.25 0.08 2.83
N GLN A 97 -1.73 -0.92 3.57
CA GLN A 97 -1.03 -2.19 3.74
C GLN A 97 -0.95 -2.95 2.42
N ASP A 98 -2.04 -3.00 1.66
CA ASP A 98 -2.04 -3.65 0.34
C ASP A 98 -1.07 -2.95 -0.61
N GLY A 99 -1.07 -1.62 -0.63
CA GLY A 99 -0.13 -0.84 -1.43
C GLY A 99 1.32 -1.09 -1.03
N LEU A 100 1.59 -1.11 0.27
CA LEU A 100 2.93 -1.38 0.79
C LEU A 100 3.42 -2.77 0.39
N ASP A 101 2.56 -3.79 0.48
CA ASP A 101 2.90 -5.15 0.09
C ASP A 101 3.28 -5.21 -1.40
N LYS A 102 2.52 -4.52 -2.25
CA LYS A 102 2.82 -4.45 -3.68
C LYS A 102 4.13 -3.69 -3.96
N ALA A 103 4.42 -2.65 -3.19
CA ALA A 103 5.68 -1.91 -3.31
C ALA A 103 6.88 -2.79 -2.91
N LYS A 104 6.74 -3.58 -1.84
CA LYS A 104 7.78 -4.54 -1.43
C LYS A 104 8.05 -5.59 -2.49
N GLN A 105 7.04 -6.01 -3.22
CA GLN A 105 7.15 -7.00 -4.30
C GLN A 105 7.71 -6.41 -5.59
N GLY A 106 7.88 -5.09 -5.64
CA GLY A 106 8.36 -4.41 -6.84
C GLY A 106 7.31 -4.24 -7.93
N ILE A 107 6.04 -4.31 -7.56
CA ILE A 107 4.94 -4.09 -8.51
C ILE A 107 4.72 -2.60 -8.75
N THR A 108 4.83 -1.81 -7.70
CA THR A 108 4.68 -0.34 -7.74
C THR A 108 5.73 0.33 -6.88
N THR A 109 5.72 1.66 -6.85
CA THR A 109 6.65 2.43 -6.01
C THR A 109 5.96 2.88 -4.72
N ILE A 110 6.77 3.19 -3.72
CA ILE A 110 6.31 3.78 -2.46
C ILE A 110 5.61 5.14 -2.74
N GLU A 111 6.16 5.92 -3.67
CA GLU A 111 5.61 7.23 -4.07
C GLU A 111 4.19 7.10 -4.61
N GLU A 112 3.92 6.08 -5.42
CA GLU A 112 2.58 5.83 -5.96
C GLU A 112 1.58 5.49 -4.84
N VAL A 113 2.00 4.65 -3.88
CA VAL A 113 1.15 4.28 -2.75
C VAL A 113 0.81 5.51 -1.91
N LEU A 114 1.81 6.33 -1.59
CA LEU A 114 1.60 7.54 -0.79
C LEU A 114 0.74 8.57 -1.52
N ARG A 115 0.88 8.69 -2.84
CA ARG A 115 0.08 9.62 -3.65
C ARG A 115 -1.42 9.34 -3.49
N ILE A 116 -1.83 8.10 -3.63
CA ILE A 116 -3.26 7.77 -3.59
C ILE A 116 -3.86 7.80 -2.19
N ILE A 117 -3.06 7.64 -1.16
CA ILE A 117 -3.52 7.73 0.22
C ILE A 117 -3.85 9.17 0.58
N HIS A 118 -3.14 10.12 0.00
CA HIS A 118 -3.34 11.56 0.24
C HIS A 118 -4.36 12.20 -0.71
N GLU A 119 -4.89 11.46 -1.64
CA GLU A 119 -6.02 11.91 -2.47
C GLU A 119 -7.34 11.83 -1.66
#